data_7979de6c9024949bf2fe29a97542904e
#
_entry.id   7979de6c9024949bf2fe29a97542904e
#
_cell.length_a   1.000
_cell.length_b   1.000
_cell.length_c   1.000
_cell.angle_alpha   90.00
_cell.angle_beta   90.00
_cell.angle_gamma   90.00
#
_symmetry.space_group_name_H-M   'P 1'
#
loop_
_entity.id
_entity.type
_entity.pdbx_description
1 polymer ?
#
loop_
_entity_poly.entity_id
_entity_poly.type
_entity_poly.pdbx_seq_one_letter_code
_entity_poly.pdbx_strand_id
1 'polypeptide(L)'
;DSIDPLTGDDGKIRAVPFAVEGYGILYNEEIFDKYCAMEGAKVSSPEEIKDFATLKKVSEDMQANKKELGIDGAFASTSLASGEAWRWQTHLANIPIHYELQDLGADDSDNLQFTYNKEYKNLFDLYLNNSTVEKTLAPSKSVSDSMAEFAQGKAAMVQNGNWAWGQISEVSGNV
;
A
#
# COMPACT_ATOMS: atom_id res chain seq x y z
N ASP A 1 4.28 19.08 -19.33
CA ASP A 1 4.35 20.14 -18.31
C ASP A 1 3.40 19.86 -17.16
N SER A 2 3.77 20.17 -15.92
CA SER A 2 2.95 19.89 -14.73
C SER A 2 1.61 20.64 -14.69
N ILE A 3 1.42 21.62 -15.57
CA ILE A 3 0.20 22.44 -15.70
C ILE A 3 -0.74 21.88 -16.77
N ASP A 4 -0.26 21.09 -17.73
CA ASP A 4 -1.06 20.61 -18.85
C ASP A 4 -2.35 19.87 -18.42
N PRO A 5 -2.32 18.98 -17.40
CA PRO A 5 -3.52 18.32 -16.91
C PRO A 5 -4.54 19.26 -16.25
N LEU A 6 -4.13 20.48 -15.92
CA LEU A 6 -4.94 21.50 -15.26
C LEU A 6 -5.46 22.56 -16.25
N THR A 7 -5.20 22.35 -17.54
CA THR A 7 -5.60 23.23 -18.63
C THR A 7 -6.81 22.60 -19.32
N GLY A 8 -7.89 23.37 -19.45
CA GLY A 8 -9.07 22.90 -20.17
C GLY A 8 -8.87 22.91 -21.68
N ASP A 9 -9.77 22.27 -22.43
CA ASP A 9 -9.74 22.16 -23.90
C ASP A 9 -9.73 23.54 -24.60
N ASP A 10 -10.20 24.58 -23.92
CA ASP A 10 -10.17 25.97 -24.38
C ASP A 10 -8.82 26.66 -24.11
N GLY A 11 -7.80 25.95 -23.67
CA GLY A 11 -6.48 26.46 -23.37
C GLY A 11 -6.37 27.29 -22.09
N LYS A 12 -7.44 27.35 -21.28
CA LYS A 12 -7.43 28.10 -20.02
C LYS A 12 -6.96 27.25 -18.86
N ILE A 13 -6.06 27.78 -18.05
CA ILE A 13 -5.64 27.16 -16.79
C ILE A 13 -6.83 27.18 -15.82
N ARG A 14 -7.25 26.01 -15.37
CA ARG A 14 -8.39 25.80 -14.47
C ARG A 14 -8.00 25.66 -13.00
N ALA A 15 -6.76 25.25 -12.75
CA ALA A 15 -6.24 25.07 -11.41
C ALA A 15 -4.73 25.32 -11.37
N VAL A 16 -4.21 25.49 -10.18
CA VAL A 16 -2.76 25.59 -9.92
C VAL A 16 -2.40 24.45 -8.96
N PRO A 17 -1.33 23.68 -9.22
CA PRO A 17 -0.86 22.66 -8.29
C PRO A 17 -0.54 23.30 -6.93
N PHE A 18 -1.11 22.75 -5.86
CA PHE A 18 -0.87 23.23 -4.49
C PHE A 18 0.16 22.37 -3.77
N ALA A 19 0.08 21.05 -3.95
CA ALA A 19 0.98 20.09 -3.32
C ALA A 19 1.24 18.92 -4.26
N VAL A 20 2.36 18.24 -4.04
CA VAL A 20 2.65 16.94 -4.67
C VAL A 20 2.46 15.87 -3.62
N GLU A 21 1.51 14.98 -3.87
CA GLU A 21 1.26 13.81 -3.06
C GLU A 21 1.71 12.55 -3.80
N GLY A 22 2.37 11.66 -3.09
CA GLY A 22 2.77 10.36 -3.57
C GLY A 22 2.39 9.30 -2.56
N TYR A 23 2.09 8.10 -3.02
CA TYR A 23 1.76 6.97 -2.16
C TYR A 23 2.60 5.75 -2.53
N GLY A 24 2.72 4.84 -1.57
CA GLY A 24 3.51 3.65 -1.71
C GLY A 24 3.40 2.77 -0.47
N ILE A 25 4.41 1.97 -0.24
CA ILE A 25 4.54 1.17 0.98
C ILE A 25 5.54 1.88 1.88
N LEU A 26 5.07 2.27 3.07
CA LEU A 26 5.93 2.72 4.15
C LEU A 26 6.39 1.47 4.93
N TYR A 27 7.64 1.44 5.34
CA TYR A 27 8.16 0.34 6.13
C TYR A 27 8.86 0.85 7.40
N ASN A 28 8.85 0.02 8.43
CA ASN A 28 9.58 0.27 9.67
C ASN A 28 11.01 -0.27 9.51
N GLU A 29 12.00 0.62 9.52
CA GLU A 29 13.39 0.31 9.25
C GLU A 29 13.94 -0.69 10.28
N GLU A 30 13.65 -0.51 11.58
CA GLU A 30 14.13 -1.40 12.64
C GLU A 30 13.61 -2.84 12.45
N ILE A 31 12.34 -3.00 12.07
CA ILE A 31 11.76 -4.33 11.81
C ILE A 31 12.37 -4.94 10.55
N PHE A 32 12.61 -4.14 9.51
CA PHE A 32 13.25 -4.62 8.29
C PHE A 32 14.71 -5.02 8.51
N ASP A 33 15.48 -4.25 9.27
CA ASP A 33 16.86 -4.58 9.64
C ASP A 33 16.91 -5.90 10.40
N LYS A 34 16.01 -6.07 11.36
CA LYS A 34 15.87 -7.32 12.11
C LYS A 34 15.53 -8.49 11.18
N TYR A 35 14.61 -8.30 10.24
CA TYR A 35 14.25 -9.32 9.25
C TYR A 35 15.43 -9.68 8.34
N CYS A 36 16.12 -8.68 7.79
CA CYS A 36 17.25 -8.90 6.89
C CYS A 36 18.42 -9.62 7.56
N ALA A 37 18.54 -9.51 8.89
CA ALA A 37 19.55 -10.21 9.68
C ALA A 37 19.16 -11.67 10.02
N MET A 38 17.93 -12.09 9.76
CA MET A 38 17.47 -13.46 10.05
C MET A 38 18.08 -14.47 9.08
N GLU A 39 18.36 -15.67 9.58
CA GLU A 39 18.76 -16.78 8.72
C GLU A 39 17.60 -17.17 7.76
N GLY A 40 17.88 -17.16 6.46
CA GLY A 40 16.90 -17.51 5.44
C GLY A 40 16.01 -16.36 4.98
N ALA A 41 16.28 -15.12 5.43
CA ALA A 41 15.62 -13.92 4.89
C ALA A 41 15.68 -13.88 3.35
N LYS A 42 14.64 -13.37 2.71
CA LYS A 42 14.52 -13.38 1.25
C LYS A 42 15.26 -12.24 0.57
N VAL A 43 15.62 -11.23 1.34
CA VAL A 43 16.42 -10.07 0.92
C VAL A 43 17.38 -9.69 2.05
N SER A 44 18.48 -9.04 1.69
CA SER A 44 19.45 -8.50 2.65
C SER A 44 19.24 -6.99 2.91
N SER A 45 18.42 -6.34 2.10
CA SER A 45 18.01 -4.95 2.32
C SER A 45 16.66 -4.65 1.62
N PRO A 46 15.92 -3.61 2.07
CA PRO A 46 14.66 -3.21 1.43
C PRO A 46 14.82 -2.83 -0.06
N GLU A 47 15.98 -2.31 -0.46
CA GLU A 47 16.26 -1.88 -1.84
C GLU A 47 16.29 -3.03 -2.84
N GLU A 48 16.39 -4.27 -2.37
CA GLU A 48 16.32 -5.46 -3.24
C GLU A 48 14.88 -5.78 -3.66
N ILE A 49 13.88 -5.16 -3.04
CA ILE A 49 12.46 -5.33 -3.40
C ILE A 49 12.15 -4.45 -4.61
N LYS A 50 12.36 -4.99 -5.82
CA LYS A 50 12.20 -4.26 -7.08
C LYS A 50 10.99 -4.71 -7.90
N ASP A 51 10.32 -5.77 -7.48
CA ASP A 51 9.17 -6.33 -8.19
C ASP A 51 8.16 -6.95 -7.21
N PHE A 52 6.97 -7.20 -7.75
CA PHE A 52 5.87 -7.80 -6.98
C PHE A 52 6.21 -9.20 -6.44
N ALA A 53 6.95 -9.99 -7.20
CA ALA A 53 7.30 -11.35 -6.80
C ALA A 53 8.21 -11.36 -5.57
N THR A 54 9.18 -10.45 -5.52
CA THR A 54 10.08 -10.26 -4.38
C THR A 54 9.31 -9.70 -3.18
N LEU A 55 8.48 -8.66 -3.38
CA LEU A 55 7.63 -8.11 -2.32
C LEU A 55 6.73 -9.19 -1.69
N LYS A 56 6.11 -10.01 -2.53
CA LYS A 56 5.25 -11.11 -2.07
C LYS A 56 6.02 -12.11 -1.22
N LYS A 57 7.19 -12.55 -1.68
CA LYS A 57 8.05 -13.50 -0.93
C LYS A 57 8.47 -12.94 0.42
N VAL A 58 8.89 -11.68 0.46
CA VAL A 58 9.30 -10.99 1.70
C VAL A 58 8.11 -10.89 2.65
N SER A 59 6.95 -10.47 2.17
CA SER A 59 5.74 -10.30 2.98
C SER A 59 5.26 -11.64 3.57
N GLU A 60 5.25 -12.70 2.76
CA GLU A 60 4.86 -14.05 3.20
C GLU A 60 5.86 -14.61 4.23
N ASP A 61 7.14 -14.36 4.05
CA ASP A 61 8.19 -14.81 4.95
C ASP A 61 8.15 -14.04 6.29
N MET A 62 7.97 -12.71 6.25
CA MET A 62 7.75 -11.90 7.45
C MET A 62 6.50 -12.36 8.22
N GLN A 63 5.40 -12.65 7.50
CA GLN A 63 4.16 -13.13 8.11
C GLN A 63 4.36 -14.49 8.80
N ALA A 64 5.11 -15.39 8.17
CA ALA A 64 5.44 -16.70 8.74
C ALA A 64 6.30 -16.56 10.01
N ASN A 65 7.22 -15.60 10.01
CA ASN A 65 8.17 -15.36 11.10
C ASN A 65 7.75 -14.23 12.06
N LYS A 66 6.48 -13.81 12.02
CA LYS A 66 5.98 -12.65 12.77
C LYS A 66 6.24 -12.70 14.28
N LYS A 67 6.23 -13.89 14.88
CA LYS A 67 6.54 -14.07 16.31
C LYS A 67 7.99 -13.74 16.64
N GLU A 68 8.92 -14.17 15.79
CA GLU A 68 10.35 -13.89 15.95
C GLU A 68 10.64 -12.40 15.72
N LEU A 69 9.97 -11.79 14.75
CA LEU A 69 10.04 -10.35 14.48
C LEU A 69 9.41 -9.51 15.59
N GLY A 70 8.47 -10.06 16.35
CA GLY A 70 7.74 -9.35 17.40
C GLY A 70 6.60 -8.50 16.84
N ILE A 71 6.05 -8.88 15.68
CA ILE A 71 4.95 -8.19 15.01
C ILE A 71 3.68 -9.03 14.98
N ASP A 72 2.54 -8.41 14.70
CA ASP A 72 1.25 -9.07 14.53
C ASP A 72 1.02 -9.47 13.06
N GLY A 73 1.63 -8.76 12.12
CA GLY A 73 1.55 -9.02 10.68
C GLY A 73 2.61 -8.28 9.88
N ALA A 74 2.89 -8.76 8.67
CA ALA A 74 3.81 -8.07 7.75
C ALA A 74 3.25 -6.71 7.33
N PHE A 75 1.94 -6.65 7.02
CA PHE A 75 1.23 -5.40 6.76
C PHE A 75 0.28 -5.04 7.91
N ALA A 76 0.16 -3.74 8.19
CA ALA A 76 -0.94 -3.21 8.97
C ALA A 76 -2.28 -3.60 8.32
N SER A 77 -3.34 -3.61 9.10
CA SER A 77 -4.67 -3.97 8.61
C SER A 77 -5.07 -3.08 7.44
N THR A 78 -5.69 -3.70 6.43
CA THR A 78 -6.24 -2.95 5.29
C THR A 78 -7.46 -2.18 5.76
N SER A 79 -7.46 -0.86 5.59
CA SER A 79 -8.54 0.04 6.02
C SER A 79 -9.75 -0.12 5.11
N LEU A 80 -10.57 -1.15 5.36
CA LEU A 80 -11.76 -1.47 4.57
C LEU A 80 -13.08 -1.11 5.30
N ALA A 81 -13.02 -0.40 6.42
CA ALA A 81 -14.21 0.11 7.08
C ALA A 81 -15.03 1.01 6.14
N SER A 82 -16.34 1.07 6.38
CA SER A 82 -17.25 1.86 5.54
C SER A 82 -16.79 3.31 5.45
N GLY A 83 -16.66 3.82 4.22
CA GLY A 83 -16.17 5.17 3.93
C GLY A 83 -14.65 5.34 3.97
N GLU A 84 -13.89 4.32 4.33
CA GLU A 84 -12.43 4.41 4.49
C GLU A 84 -11.64 3.64 3.43
N ALA A 85 -12.30 2.86 2.61
CA ALA A 85 -11.66 2.00 1.61
C ALA A 85 -11.05 2.75 0.40
N TRP A 86 -11.11 4.09 0.37
CA TRP A 86 -10.67 4.89 -0.76
C TRP A 86 -9.17 4.71 -1.08
N ARG A 87 -8.31 4.49 -0.07
CA ARG A 87 -6.88 4.20 -0.30
C ARG A 87 -6.70 2.91 -1.07
N TRP A 88 -7.46 1.90 -0.70
CA TRP A 88 -7.48 0.64 -1.44
C TRP A 88 -7.95 0.85 -2.88
N GLN A 89 -9.03 1.60 -3.07
CA GLN A 89 -9.62 1.84 -4.38
C GLN A 89 -8.70 2.66 -5.27
N THR A 90 -8.16 3.78 -4.77
CA THR A 90 -7.43 4.75 -5.58
C THR A 90 -5.93 4.48 -5.66
N HIS A 91 -5.33 3.79 -4.71
CA HIS A 91 -3.89 3.53 -4.69
C HIS A 91 -3.52 2.14 -5.21
N LEU A 92 -4.42 1.19 -5.17
CA LEU A 92 -4.15 -0.19 -5.52
C LEU A 92 -5.10 -0.74 -6.57
N ALA A 93 -6.40 -0.68 -6.34
CA ALA A 93 -7.38 -1.34 -7.21
C ALA A 93 -7.50 -0.69 -8.59
N ASN A 94 -7.16 0.59 -8.73
CA ASN A 94 -7.15 1.28 -10.02
C ASN A 94 -5.96 0.87 -10.91
N ILE A 95 -4.89 0.28 -10.36
CA ILE A 95 -3.70 -0.08 -11.13
C ILE A 95 -4.03 -1.10 -12.25
N PRO A 96 -4.72 -2.23 -11.97
CA PRO A 96 -5.16 -3.14 -13.02
C PRO A 96 -6.09 -2.50 -14.07
N ILE A 97 -6.95 -1.57 -13.65
CA ILE A 97 -7.80 -0.79 -14.58
C ILE A 97 -6.95 0.09 -15.49
N HIS A 98 -5.97 0.78 -14.93
CA HIS A 98 -5.05 1.62 -15.72
C HIS A 98 -4.35 0.82 -16.83
N TYR A 99 -3.85 -0.37 -16.53
CA TYR A 99 -3.23 -1.22 -17.54
C TYR A 99 -4.21 -1.70 -18.60
N GLU A 100 -5.45 -2.02 -18.22
CA GLU A 100 -6.49 -2.38 -19.19
C GLU A 100 -6.81 -1.21 -20.13
N LEU A 101 -6.92 0.02 -19.62
CA LEU A 101 -7.13 1.21 -20.43
C LEU A 101 -5.94 1.48 -21.36
N GLN A 102 -4.72 1.28 -20.91
CA GLN A 102 -3.52 1.37 -21.76
C GLN A 102 -3.57 0.37 -22.92
N ASP A 103 -3.96 -0.88 -22.66
CA ASP A 103 -4.09 -1.91 -23.70
C ASP A 103 -5.19 -1.56 -24.73
N LEU A 104 -6.24 -0.87 -24.27
CA LEU A 104 -7.32 -0.38 -25.14
C LEU A 104 -6.90 0.89 -25.91
N GLY A 105 -5.80 1.54 -25.55
CA GLY A 105 -5.41 2.84 -26.10
C GLY A 105 -6.38 3.96 -25.77
N ALA A 106 -7.04 3.88 -24.61
CA ALA A 106 -8.11 4.78 -24.18
C ALA A 106 -7.80 5.36 -22.78
N ASP A 107 -8.28 6.57 -22.54
CA ASP A 107 -8.19 7.22 -21.22
C ASP A 107 -9.40 6.89 -20.34
N ASP A 108 -10.48 6.39 -20.92
CA ASP A 108 -11.73 5.99 -20.25
C ASP A 108 -12.45 4.89 -21.03
N SER A 109 -13.31 4.12 -20.38
CA SER A 109 -14.15 3.10 -21.01
C SER A 109 -15.38 2.75 -20.17
N ASP A 110 -16.55 2.75 -20.82
CA ASP A 110 -17.81 2.28 -20.24
C ASP A 110 -17.86 0.75 -20.09
N ASN A 111 -16.92 0.02 -20.69
CA ASN A 111 -16.94 -1.44 -20.83
C ASN A 111 -15.61 -2.08 -20.46
N LEU A 112 -15.23 -2.00 -19.17
CA LEU A 112 -14.07 -2.73 -18.64
C LEU A 112 -14.35 -4.24 -18.65
N GLN A 113 -13.38 -5.01 -19.12
CA GLN A 113 -13.44 -6.48 -19.18
C GLN A 113 -12.79 -7.15 -17.98
N PHE A 114 -12.16 -6.37 -17.10
CA PHE A 114 -11.36 -6.87 -15.98
C PHE A 114 -10.30 -7.89 -16.42
N THR A 115 -9.59 -7.57 -17.49
CA THR A 115 -8.55 -8.40 -18.10
C THR A 115 -7.47 -8.75 -17.08
N TYR A 116 -7.13 -7.80 -16.19
CA TYR A 116 -6.13 -7.96 -15.14
C TYR A 116 -6.72 -8.46 -13.80
N ASN A 117 -7.74 -9.34 -13.84
CA ASN A 117 -8.38 -9.87 -12.63
C ASN A 117 -7.42 -10.70 -11.73
N LYS A 118 -6.41 -11.33 -12.32
CA LYS A 118 -5.36 -12.05 -11.59
C LYS A 118 -4.52 -11.10 -10.75
N GLU A 119 -4.20 -9.94 -11.27
CA GLU A 119 -3.46 -8.88 -10.60
C GLU A 119 -4.26 -8.29 -9.44
N TYR A 120 -5.58 -8.11 -9.62
CA TYR A 120 -6.49 -7.79 -8.52
C TYR A 120 -6.41 -8.81 -7.39
N LYS A 121 -6.55 -10.10 -7.74
CA LYS A 121 -6.43 -11.18 -6.76
C LYS A 121 -5.08 -11.16 -6.05
N ASN A 122 -4.00 -10.93 -6.78
CA ASN A 122 -2.66 -10.85 -6.21
C ASN A 122 -2.52 -9.70 -5.19
N LEU A 123 -3.11 -8.53 -5.47
CA LEU A 123 -3.13 -7.40 -4.54
C LEU A 123 -3.93 -7.73 -3.27
N PHE A 124 -5.14 -8.29 -3.42
CA PHE A 124 -5.94 -8.73 -2.27
C PHE A 124 -5.21 -9.78 -1.43
N ASP A 125 -4.63 -10.77 -2.07
CA ASP A 125 -3.90 -11.83 -1.38
C ASP A 125 -2.66 -11.29 -0.65
N LEU A 126 -1.93 -10.35 -1.25
CA LEU A 126 -0.76 -9.74 -0.63
C LEU A 126 -1.11 -9.07 0.70
N TYR A 127 -2.08 -8.17 0.69
CA TYR A 127 -2.41 -7.38 1.87
C TYR A 127 -3.27 -8.14 2.88
N LEU A 128 -4.26 -8.92 2.45
CA LEU A 128 -5.17 -9.60 3.36
C LEU A 128 -4.60 -10.88 3.99
N ASN A 129 -3.68 -11.56 3.30
CA ASN A 129 -3.06 -12.78 3.86
C ASN A 129 -1.91 -12.48 4.81
N ASN A 130 -1.30 -11.30 4.68
CA ASN A 130 -0.11 -10.91 5.45
C ASN A 130 -0.41 -9.76 6.42
N SER A 131 -1.66 -9.65 6.83
CA SER A 131 -2.16 -8.59 7.70
C SER A 131 -1.96 -8.90 9.20
N THR A 132 -1.98 -7.84 9.99
CA THR A 132 -2.09 -7.90 11.46
C THR A 132 -3.38 -8.55 11.94
N VAL A 133 -4.43 -8.55 11.14
CA VAL A 133 -5.75 -9.10 11.48
C VAL A 133 -6.22 -10.15 10.47
N GLU A 134 -7.11 -11.02 10.93
CA GLU A 134 -7.82 -11.95 10.06
C GLU A 134 -8.66 -11.21 9.00
N LYS A 135 -8.77 -11.78 7.79
CA LYS A 135 -9.50 -11.17 6.66
C LYS A 135 -10.93 -10.74 7.00
N THR A 136 -11.60 -11.50 7.84
CA THR A 136 -12.99 -11.24 8.28
C THR A 136 -13.11 -9.98 9.12
N LEU A 137 -12.01 -9.50 9.72
CA LEU A 137 -11.95 -8.29 10.52
C LEU A 137 -11.54 -7.06 9.70
N ALA A 138 -10.99 -7.23 8.52
CA ALA A 138 -10.56 -6.10 7.68
C ALA A 138 -11.68 -5.06 7.41
N PRO A 139 -12.96 -5.44 7.20
CA PRO A 139 -14.05 -4.47 7.03
C PRO A 139 -14.39 -3.65 8.28
N SER A 140 -13.87 -4.00 9.46
CA SER A 140 -14.05 -3.22 10.69
C SER A 140 -12.88 -2.28 10.99
N LYS A 141 -11.82 -2.33 10.20
CA LYS A 141 -10.60 -1.56 10.42
C LYS A 141 -10.63 -0.23 9.68
N SER A 142 -10.43 0.84 10.44
CA SER A 142 -10.28 2.21 9.95
C SER A 142 -8.83 2.49 9.51
N VAL A 143 -8.63 3.63 8.85
CA VAL A 143 -7.27 4.14 8.58
C VAL A 143 -6.52 4.42 9.88
N SER A 144 -7.19 4.98 10.88
CA SER A 144 -6.59 5.25 12.19
C SER A 144 -6.11 3.96 12.88
N ASP A 145 -6.88 2.86 12.77
CA ASP A 145 -6.46 1.56 13.29
C ASP A 145 -5.17 1.08 12.60
N SER A 146 -5.14 1.11 11.28
CA SER A 146 -3.96 0.68 10.49
C SER A 146 -2.73 1.51 10.82
N MET A 147 -2.87 2.82 10.92
CA MET A 147 -1.76 3.71 11.22
C MET A 147 -1.27 3.53 12.65
N ALA A 148 -2.17 3.29 13.61
CA ALA A 148 -1.80 2.98 14.99
C ALA A 148 -1.06 1.63 15.10
N GLU A 149 -1.48 0.60 14.37
CA GLU A 149 -0.79 -0.68 14.32
C GLU A 149 0.65 -0.52 13.80
N PHE A 150 0.83 0.25 12.72
CA PHE A 150 2.14 0.53 12.16
C PHE A 150 3.02 1.36 13.09
N ALA A 151 2.51 2.48 13.61
CA ALA A 151 3.24 3.37 14.51
C ALA A 151 3.64 2.70 15.84
N GLN A 152 2.90 1.67 16.29
CA GLN A 152 3.23 0.87 17.46
C GLN A 152 4.21 -0.28 17.17
N GLY A 153 4.70 -0.41 15.94
CA GLY A 153 5.60 -1.50 15.55
C GLY A 153 4.94 -2.87 15.47
N LYS A 154 3.59 -2.93 15.36
CA LYS A 154 2.84 -4.19 15.21
C LYS A 154 2.85 -4.73 13.79
N ALA A 155 3.22 -3.89 12.82
CA ALA A 155 3.36 -4.25 11.43
C ALA A 155 4.67 -3.72 10.86
N ALA A 156 5.29 -4.50 9.96
CA ALA A 156 6.51 -4.08 9.28
C ALA A 156 6.23 -3.04 8.18
N MET A 157 5.06 -3.10 7.57
CA MET A 157 4.69 -2.28 6.42
C MET A 157 3.26 -1.75 6.53
N VAL A 158 3.01 -0.59 5.89
CA VAL A 158 1.66 -0.06 5.65
C VAL A 158 1.59 0.63 4.29
N GLN A 159 0.49 0.46 3.57
CA GLN A 159 0.23 1.21 2.35
C GLN A 159 -0.40 2.55 2.72
N ASN A 160 0.28 3.66 2.42
CA ASN A 160 -0.24 5.01 2.60
C ASN A 160 0.58 5.99 1.76
N GLY A 161 0.44 7.30 1.98
CA GLY A 161 1.14 8.33 1.25
C GLY A 161 2.12 9.15 2.11
N ASN A 162 2.80 10.10 1.47
CA ASN A 162 3.76 10.99 2.12
C ASN A 162 3.14 11.90 3.21
N TRP A 163 1.83 12.00 3.27
CA TRP A 163 1.08 12.67 4.35
C TRP A 163 0.98 11.84 5.64
N ALA A 164 1.33 10.55 5.59
CA ALA A 164 1.13 9.62 6.71
C ALA A 164 2.00 9.93 7.93
N TRP A 165 3.09 10.69 7.76
CA TRP A 165 3.99 11.04 8.86
C TRP A 165 3.26 11.68 10.06
N GLY A 166 2.32 12.59 9.80
CA GLY A 166 1.50 13.18 10.87
C GLY A 166 0.75 12.15 11.69
N GLN A 167 0.16 11.15 11.01
CA GLN A 167 -0.58 10.07 11.67
C GLN A 167 0.33 9.12 12.48
N ILE A 168 1.57 8.92 12.02
CA ILE A 168 2.56 8.07 12.70
C ILE A 168 3.07 8.78 13.96
N SER A 169 3.49 10.03 13.83
CA SER A 169 4.11 10.82 14.91
C SER A 169 3.15 11.16 16.05
N GLU A 170 1.84 11.23 15.79
CA GLU A 170 0.82 11.42 16.82
C GLU A 170 0.69 10.22 17.76
N VAL A 171 0.96 9.01 17.27
CA VAL A 171 0.83 7.76 18.03
C VAL A 171 2.14 7.38 18.70
N SER A 172 3.26 7.58 18.02
CA SER A 172 4.58 7.24 18.51
C SER A 172 5.45 8.51 18.54
N GLY A 173 5.60 9.11 19.69
CA GLY A 173 6.46 10.29 19.87
C GLY A 173 7.96 10.04 19.64
N ASN A 174 8.37 8.83 19.21
CA ASN A 174 9.74 8.36 19.08
C ASN A 174 9.99 7.60 17.77
N VAL A 175 9.32 7.92 16.67
CA VAL A 175 9.62 7.36 15.35
C VAL A 175 10.47 8.34 14.57
#